data_1675ae3b181e901151619a78a24d3476
#
_entry.id   1675ae3b181e901151619a78a24d3476
#
_cell.length_a   1.000
_cell.length_b   1.000
_cell.length_c   1.000
_cell.angle_alpha   90.00
_cell.angle_beta   90.00
_cell.angle_gamma   90.00
#
_symmetry.space_group_name_H-M   'P 1'
#
loop_
_entity.id
_entity.type
_entity.pdbx_description
1 polymer ?
#
loop_
_entity_poly.entity_id
_entity_poly.type
_entity_poly.pdbx_seq_one_letter_code
_entity_poly.pdbx_strand_id
1 'polypeptide(L)'
;PIGVIPEIGVNAMTSEFMTDIRSWPSPHATDDGVSLLAETVLEVLAQSQSCTLGINKGRETHIRMPLNDVESLMARLRSGMPDLAVLDATPAIQAVRMLKSEAEIDKIRYVAQCVSDVFERLFTFAEVGMSDADLFRRFTIECLHAGVDTVSYLVGGAGQQGYDDIISPPSGRRLSAEDVLIFDTGCTFDGYFCDFDRNYGFGGVNDLAKKAHDSVWQATEAGLKAAVPGNTCAQVFSAMHEVLLNAGAMGETVGRYGHGLGIQLTEPPSLTPWENTILREGMVMTLEPGMVYAPGKM
;
A
#
# COMPACT_ATOMS: atom_id res chain seq x y z
N PRO A 1 -11.05 -23.81 -5.66
CA PRO A 1 -10.00 -23.06 -6.35
C PRO A 1 -9.08 -24.01 -7.11
N ILE A 2 -8.51 -23.51 -8.23
CA ILE A 2 -7.55 -24.25 -9.06
C ILE A 2 -6.25 -23.45 -9.10
N GLY A 3 -5.14 -24.09 -8.75
CA GLY A 3 -3.80 -23.52 -8.89
C GLY A 3 -3.20 -23.92 -10.24
N VAL A 4 -2.79 -22.94 -11.05
CA VAL A 4 -2.02 -23.20 -12.28
C VAL A 4 -0.64 -22.60 -12.08
N ILE A 5 0.40 -23.44 -11.96
CA ILE A 5 1.71 -23.04 -11.43
C ILE A 5 2.84 -23.85 -12.07
N PRO A 6 4.06 -23.27 -12.21
CA PRO A 6 5.23 -24.06 -12.57
C PRO A 6 5.47 -25.25 -11.62
N GLU A 7 5.90 -26.38 -12.17
CA GLU A 7 6.10 -27.63 -11.40
C GLU A 7 6.98 -27.46 -10.17
N ILE A 8 8.00 -26.60 -10.24
CA ILE A 8 8.87 -26.28 -9.10
C ILE A 8 8.13 -25.64 -7.92
N GLY A 9 6.97 -25.02 -8.15
CA GLY A 9 6.15 -24.37 -7.12
C GLY A 9 5.07 -25.25 -6.49
N VAL A 10 4.85 -26.45 -7.00
CA VAL A 10 3.72 -27.32 -6.58
C VAL A 10 3.72 -27.57 -5.08
N ASN A 11 4.87 -27.94 -4.50
CA ASN A 11 4.96 -28.22 -3.06
C ASN A 11 4.62 -26.99 -2.19
N ALA A 12 5.00 -25.81 -2.64
CA ALA A 12 4.69 -24.55 -1.91
C ALA A 12 3.21 -24.17 -2.04
N MET A 13 2.56 -24.54 -3.15
CA MET A 13 1.14 -24.27 -3.38
C MET A 13 0.21 -25.26 -2.66
N THR A 14 0.71 -26.45 -2.36
CA THR A 14 -0.09 -27.52 -1.71
C THR A 14 -0.50 -27.11 -0.31
N SER A 15 -1.80 -27.02 -0.05
CA SER A 15 -2.39 -26.71 1.25
C SER A 15 -3.78 -27.33 1.34
N GLU A 16 -4.38 -27.35 2.54
CA GLU A 16 -5.76 -27.83 2.71
C GLU A 16 -6.78 -27.09 1.84
N PHE A 17 -6.49 -25.83 1.52
CA PHE A 17 -7.33 -24.97 0.71
C PHE A 17 -7.14 -25.19 -0.80
N MET A 18 -5.91 -25.49 -1.25
CA MET A 18 -5.56 -25.67 -2.65
C MET A 18 -5.32 -27.16 -2.96
N THR A 19 -6.34 -27.84 -3.49
CA THR A 19 -6.30 -29.29 -3.77
C THR A 19 -6.21 -29.63 -5.25
N ASP A 20 -6.72 -28.78 -6.15
CA ASP A 20 -6.57 -28.93 -7.61
C ASP A 20 -5.41 -28.06 -8.07
N ILE A 21 -4.24 -28.69 -8.32
CA ILE A 21 -3.04 -28.02 -8.78
C ILE A 21 -2.64 -28.62 -10.11
N ARG A 22 -2.56 -27.76 -11.13
CA ARG A 22 -2.13 -28.09 -12.48
C ARG A 22 -0.78 -27.44 -12.75
N SER A 23 0.17 -28.19 -13.27
CA SER A 23 1.54 -27.72 -13.40
C SER A 23 2.14 -28.04 -14.76
N TRP A 24 3.15 -27.27 -15.13
CA TRP A 24 3.95 -27.48 -16.32
C TRP A 24 5.45 -27.40 -15.97
N PRO A 25 6.33 -28.07 -16.75
CA PRO A 25 7.76 -27.92 -16.59
C PRO A 25 8.18 -26.50 -17.07
N SER A 26 8.72 -25.70 -16.17
CA SER A 26 9.17 -24.31 -16.43
C SER A 26 10.70 -24.20 -16.16
N PRO A 27 11.44 -23.39 -16.94
CA PRO A 27 10.97 -22.62 -18.10
C PRO A 27 10.72 -23.52 -19.35
N HIS A 28 9.76 -23.14 -20.18
CA HIS A 28 9.48 -23.82 -21.44
C HIS A 28 9.69 -22.87 -22.63
N ALA A 29 10.37 -23.35 -23.67
CA ALA A 29 10.86 -22.50 -24.77
C ALA A 29 9.75 -21.82 -25.59
N THR A 30 8.58 -22.46 -25.71
CA THR A 30 7.51 -22.00 -26.61
C THR A 30 6.19 -21.72 -25.93
N ASP A 31 6.00 -22.21 -24.69
CA ASP A 31 4.75 -22.06 -23.94
C ASP A 31 5.00 -22.27 -22.44
N ASP A 32 5.26 -21.21 -21.73
CA ASP A 32 5.52 -21.26 -20.29
C ASP A 32 4.19 -21.19 -19.49
N GLY A 33 3.32 -22.21 -19.71
CA GLY A 33 2.07 -22.41 -18.97
C GLY A 33 0.85 -21.72 -19.56
N VAL A 34 0.96 -20.98 -20.66
CA VAL A 34 -0.16 -20.24 -21.27
C VAL A 34 -1.24 -21.17 -21.80
N SER A 35 -0.84 -22.27 -22.47
CA SER A 35 -1.80 -23.27 -22.95
C SER A 35 -2.55 -23.93 -21.80
N LEU A 36 -1.83 -24.39 -20.78
CA LEU A 36 -2.43 -25.02 -19.60
C LEU A 36 -3.43 -24.11 -18.91
N LEU A 37 -3.07 -22.83 -18.76
CA LEU A 37 -3.98 -21.83 -18.17
C LEU A 37 -5.23 -21.64 -19.06
N ALA A 38 -5.06 -21.53 -20.38
CA ALA A 38 -6.18 -21.39 -21.31
C ALA A 38 -7.12 -22.60 -21.24
N GLU A 39 -6.57 -23.82 -21.29
CA GLU A 39 -7.32 -25.08 -21.19
C GLU A 39 -8.08 -25.16 -19.86
N THR A 40 -7.42 -24.82 -18.75
CA THR A 40 -8.04 -24.81 -17.42
C THR A 40 -9.22 -23.84 -17.35
N VAL A 41 -9.06 -22.62 -17.87
CA VAL A 41 -10.13 -21.62 -17.90
C VAL A 41 -11.29 -22.06 -18.77
N LEU A 42 -11.02 -22.57 -19.96
CA LEU A 42 -12.08 -23.09 -20.88
C LEU A 42 -12.83 -24.27 -20.27
N GLU A 43 -12.15 -25.17 -19.59
CA GLU A 43 -12.78 -26.30 -18.87
C GLU A 43 -13.74 -25.77 -17.79
N VAL A 44 -13.30 -24.84 -16.95
CA VAL A 44 -14.14 -24.26 -15.88
C VAL A 44 -15.35 -23.52 -16.45
N LEU A 45 -15.15 -22.76 -17.53
CA LEU A 45 -16.24 -22.04 -18.19
C LEU A 45 -17.28 -23.02 -18.78
N ALA A 46 -16.81 -24.11 -19.41
CA ALA A 46 -17.70 -25.14 -19.94
C ALA A 46 -18.49 -25.88 -18.83
N GLN A 47 -17.81 -26.24 -17.72
CA GLN A 47 -18.46 -26.88 -16.57
C GLN A 47 -19.51 -25.97 -15.92
N SER A 48 -19.24 -24.69 -15.82
CA SER A 48 -20.16 -23.68 -15.23
C SER A 48 -21.23 -23.20 -16.22
N GLN A 49 -21.21 -23.65 -17.46
CA GLN A 49 -22.09 -23.18 -18.54
C GLN A 49 -22.06 -21.65 -18.69
N SER A 50 -20.87 -21.06 -18.47
CA SER A 50 -20.66 -19.62 -18.54
C SER A 50 -19.82 -19.25 -19.76
N CYS A 51 -20.17 -18.13 -20.39
CA CYS A 51 -19.33 -17.49 -21.40
C CYS A 51 -18.73 -16.17 -20.89
N THR A 52 -18.63 -16.00 -19.56
CA THR A 52 -18.11 -14.78 -18.94
C THR A 52 -16.90 -15.10 -18.07
N LEU A 53 -15.79 -14.40 -18.32
CA LEU A 53 -14.57 -14.45 -17.53
C LEU A 53 -14.32 -13.08 -16.89
N GLY A 54 -14.22 -13.04 -15.57
CA GLY A 54 -13.81 -11.85 -14.83
C GLY A 54 -12.30 -11.86 -14.58
N ILE A 55 -11.60 -10.79 -14.93
CA ILE A 55 -10.18 -10.60 -14.61
C ILE A 55 -9.93 -9.22 -14.01
N ASN A 56 -8.83 -9.06 -13.30
CA ASN A 56 -8.39 -7.74 -12.82
C ASN A 56 -7.96 -6.86 -14.00
N LYS A 57 -8.71 -5.77 -14.27
CA LYS A 57 -8.44 -4.82 -15.35
C LYS A 57 -8.41 -3.37 -14.87
N GLY A 58 -8.89 -3.13 -13.66
CA GLY A 58 -9.03 -1.79 -13.09
C GLY A 58 -7.74 -1.24 -12.50
N ARG A 59 -7.84 -0.01 -11.98
CA ARG A 59 -6.73 0.68 -11.33
C ARG A 59 -6.28 -0.06 -10.07
N GLU A 60 -5.00 0.11 -9.73
CA GLU A 60 -4.35 -0.48 -8.54
C GLU A 60 -4.42 -2.02 -8.53
N THR A 61 -4.44 -2.62 -9.73
CA THR A 61 -4.32 -4.06 -9.93
C THR A 61 -3.21 -4.36 -10.92
N HIS A 62 -2.66 -5.57 -10.85
CA HIS A 62 -1.60 -6.02 -11.72
C HIS A 62 -1.90 -7.42 -12.27
N ILE A 63 -1.57 -7.63 -13.54
CA ILE A 63 -1.44 -8.98 -14.12
C ILE A 63 0.07 -9.27 -14.16
N ARG A 64 0.52 -10.22 -13.34
CA ARG A 64 1.93 -10.66 -13.30
C ARG A 64 2.21 -11.69 -14.37
N MET A 65 2.07 -11.28 -15.63
CA MET A 65 2.29 -12.09 -16.81
C MET A 65 2.89 -11.19 -17.89
N PRO A 66 3.86 -11.65 -18.71
CA PRO A 66 4.33 -10.90 -19.87
C PRO A 66 3.18 -10.53 -20.79
N LEU A 67 3.22 -9.34 -21.41
CA LEU A 67 2.12 -8.86 -22.23
C LEU A 67 1.82 -9.80 -23.42
N ASN A 68 2.86 -10.34 -24.07
CA ASN A 68 2.70 -11.31 -25.15
C ASN A 68 1.95 -12.58 -24.69
N ASP A 69 2.18 -13.01 -23.46
CA ASP A 69 1.51 -14.19 -22.90
C ASP A 69 0.05 -13.89 -22.57
N VAL A 70 -0.24 -12.68 -22.07
CA VAL A 70 -1.62 -12.20 -21.90
C VAL A 70 -2.36 -12.17 -23.24
N GLU A 71 -1.74 -11.62 -24.29
CA GLU A 71 -2.32 -11.58 -25.63
C GLU A 71 -2.55 -12.98 -26.21
N SER A 72 -1.58 -13.89 -26.05
CA SER A 72 -1.69 -15.29 -26.45
C SER A 72 -2.80 -16.01 -25.69
N LEU A 73 -2.88 -15.82 -24.37
CA LEU A 73 -3.95 -16.37 -23.53
C LEU A 73 -5.33 -15.92 -24.03
N MET A 74 -5.50 -14.61 -24.24
CA MET A 74 -6.77 -14.06 -24.74
C MET A 74 -7.14 -14.57 -26.13
N ALA A 75 -6.17 -14.74 -27.02
CA ALA A 75 -6.39 -15.31 -28.35
C ALA A 75 -6.86 -16.77 -28.27
N ARG A 76 -6.22 -17.58 -27.42
CA ARG A 76 -6.60 -19.00 -27.22
C ARG A 76 -7.99 -19.12 -26.60
N LEU A 77 -8.32 -18.32 -25.59
CA LEU A 77 -9.62 -18.30 -24.94
C LEU A 77 -10.74 -17.96 -25.94
N ARG A 78 -10.54 -16.91 -26.78
CA ARG A 78 -11.51 -16.54 -27.82
C ARG A 78 -11.63 -17.57 -28.94
N SER A 79 -10.54 -18.26 -29.26
CA SER A 79 -10.58 -19.36 -30.23
C SER A 79 -11.36 -20.57 -29.73
N GLY A 80 -11.23 -20.91 -28.44
CA GLY A 80 -11.96 -22.01 -27.81
C GLY A 80 -13.41 -21.64 -27.43
N MET A 81 -13.70 -20.35 -27.22
CA MET A 81 -15.03 -19.84 -26.88
C MET A 81 -15.25 -18.49 -27.58
N PRO A 82 -15.76 -18.48 -28.83
CA PRO A 82 -15.93 -17.25 -29.63
C PRO A 82 -16.81 -16.18 -28.96
N ASP A 83 -17.79 -16.60 -28.19
CA ASP A 83 -18.76 -15.70 -27.48
C ASP A 83 -18.25 -15.28 -26.09
N LEU A 84 -16.98 -15.53 -25.75
CA LEU A 84 -16.42 -15.21 -24.45
C LEU A 84 -16.42 -13.70 -24.19
N ALA A 85 -17.14 -13.28 -23.15
CA ALA A 85 -17.09 -11.94 -22.60
C ALA A 85 -16.04 -11.85 -21.50
N VAL A 86 -15.04 -10.98 -21.66
CA VAL A 86 -14.00 -10.72 -20.64
C VAL A 86 -14.33 -9.42 -19.92
N LEU A 87 -14.78 -9.51 -18.67
CA LEU A 87 -15.24 -8.40 -17.86
C LEU A 87 -14.19 -7.99 -16.82
N ASP A 88 -14.32 -6.76 -16.32
CA ASP A 88 -13.51 -6.28 -15.20
C ASP A 88 -14.08 -6.80 -13.86
N ALA A 89 -13.34 -7.69 -13.21
CA ALA A 89 -13.67 -8.22 -11.88
C ALA A 89 -13.07 -7.37 -10.74
N THR A 90 -12.29 -6.34 -11.07
CA THR A 90 -11.62 -5.50 -10.06
C THR A 90 -12.57 -5.00 -8.97
N PRO A 91 -13.77 -4.43 -9.27
CA PRO A 91 -14.67 -3.95 -8.23
C PRO A 91 -15.14 -5.05 -7.27
N ALA A 92 -15.40 -6.25 -7.78
CA ALA A 92 -15.84 -7.37 -6.95
C ALA A 92 -14.74 -7.87 -6.02
N ILE A 93 -13.52 -8.01 -6.56
CA ILE A 93 -12.35 -8.44 -5.78
C ILE A 93 -11.97 -7.40 -4.72
N GLN A 94 -11.96 -6.12 -5.10
CA GLN A 94 -11.68 -5.03 -4.16
C GLN A 94 -12.74 -4.94 -3.06
N ALA A 95 -14.02 -5.14 -3.36
CA ALA A 95 -15.07 -5.13 -2.36
C ALA A 95 -14.89 -6.24 -1.30
N VAL A 96 -14.37 -7.41 -1.68
CA VAL A 96 -14.03 -8.48 -0.73
C VAL A 96 -12.79 -8.11 0.08
N ARG A 97 -11.71 -7.65 -0.57
CA ARG A 97 -10.45 -7.31 0.08
C ARG A 97 -10.53 -6.10 1.01
N MET A 98 -11.45 -5.20 0.72
CA MET A 98 -11.68 -3.97 1.49
C MET A 98 -12.11 -4.26 2.93
N LEU A 99 -12.86 -5.35 3.15
CA LEU A 99 -13.31 -5.77 4.48
C LEU A 99 -12.41 -6.89 5.00
N LYS A 100 -11.58 -6.56 5.96
CA LYS A 100 -10.64 -7.49 6.58
C LYS A 100 -11.35 -8.34 7.64
N SER A 101 -11.02 -9.61 7.68
CA SER A 101 -11.34 -10.49 8.79
C SER A 101 -10.53 -10.13 10.03
N GLU A 102 -10.91 -10.59 11.20
CA GLU A 102 -10.17 -10.40 12.45
C GLU A 102 -8.72 -10.91 12.33
N ALA A 103 -8.51 -12.07 11.68
CA ALA A 103 -7.17 -12.62 11.47
C ALA A 103 -6.28 -11.73 10.59
N GLU A 104 -6.85 -11.06 9.58
CA GLU A 104 -6.12 -10.10 8.75
C GLU A 104 -5.80 -8.83 9.54
N ILE A 105 -6.76 -8.34 10.34
CA ILE A 105 -6.57 -7.17 11.21
C ILE A 105 -5.48 -7.45 12.24
N ASP A 106 -5.41 -8.64 12.82
CA ASP A 106 -4.39 -9.01 13.80
C ASP A 106 -2.98 -8.99 13.18
N LYS A 107 -2.81 -9.42 11.93
CA LYS A 107 -1.54 -9.32 11.21
C LYS A 107 -1.12 -7.87 10.96
N ILE A 108 -2.06 -7.04 10.50
CA ILE A 108 -1.83 -5.61 10.29
C ILE A 108 -1.48 -4.91 11.60
N ARG A 109 -2.20 -5.23 12.68
CA ARG A 109 -1.92 -4.70 14.02
C ARG A 109 -0.54 -5.08 14.51
N TYR A 110 -0.13 -6.34 14.31
CA TYR A 110 1.18 -6.81 14.70
C TYR A 110 2.31 -6.05 13.97
N VAL A 111 2.24 -5.96 12.64
CA VAL A 111 3.28 -5.26 11.88
C VAL A 111 3.30 -3.76 12.18
N ALA A 112 2.13 -3.14 12.38
CA ALA A 112 2.04 -1.74 12.78
C ALA A 112 2.67 -1.49 14.16
N GLN A 113 2.47 -2.39 15.13
CA GLN A 113 3.10 -2.28 16.46
C GLN A 113 4.62 -2.41 16.36
N CYS A 114 5.14 -3.42 15.62
CA CYS A 114 6.58 -3.59 15.43
C CYS A 114 7.25 -2.31 14.90
N VAL A 115 6.64 -1.70 13.89
CA VAL A 115 7.19 -0.49 13.25
C VAL A 115 7.02 0.74 14.15
N SER A 116 5.90 0.86 14.87
CA SER A 116 5.70 1.93 15.85
C SER A 116 6.79 1.92 16.94
N ASP A 117 7.13 0.74 17.46
CA ASP A 117 8.19 0.58 18.46
C ASP A 117 9.57 1.03 17.91
N VAL A 118 9.82 0.85 16.61
CA VAL A 118 11.04 1.34 15.97
C VAL A 118 11.03 2.86 15.84
N PHE A 119 9.91 3.43 15.43
CA PHE A 119 9.73 4.88 15.35
C PHE A 119 9.91 5.56 16.72
N GLU A 120 9.35 4.99 17.79
CA GLU A 120 9.47 5.55 19.15
C GLU A 120 10.93 5.62 19.63
N ARG A 121 11.77 4.68 19.21
CA ARG A 121 13.19 4.64 19.60
C ARG A 121 14.16 5.20 18.55
N LEU A 122 13.69 5.94 17.54
CA LEU A 122 14.52 6.45 16.45
C LEU A 122 15.78 7.17 16.98
N PHE A 123 15.64 8.05 17.97
CA PHE A 123 16.76 8.80 18.54
C PHE A 123 17.76 7.96 19.35
N THR A 124 17.55 6.66 19.52
CA THR A 124 18.58 5.77 20.05
C THR A 124 19.64 5.39 19.03
N PHE A 125 19.36 5.60 17.73
CA PHE A 125 20.26 5.25 16.64
C PHE A 125 20.38 6.32 15.54
N ALA A 126 19.61 7.40 15.60
CA ALA A 126 19.65 8.53 14.67
C ALA A 126 20.34 9.72 15.35
N GLU A 127 21.35 10.30 14.70
CA GLU A 127 22.10 11.44 15.23
C GLU A 127 22.51 12.44 14.14
N VAL A 128 22.74 13.68 14.56
CA VAL A 128 23.31 14.72 13.68
C VAL A 128 24.68 14.28 13.17
N GLY A 129 24.91 14.45 11.87
CA GLY A 129 26.14 14.02 11.18
C GLY A 129 26.04 12.64 10.51
N MET A 130 25.07 11.80 10.88
CA MET A 130 24.78 10.56 10.19
C MET A 130 24.28 10.84 8.77
N SER A 131 24.65 10.01 7.78
CA SER A 131 24.08 10.12 6.45
C SER A 131 22.64 9.56 6.44
N ASP A 132 21.77 10.16 5.63
CA ASP A 132 20.40 9.63 5.43
C ASP A 132 20.44 8.17 4.95
N ALA A 133 21.39 7.80 4.07
CA ALA A 133 21.56 6.44 3.58
C ALA A 133 21.89 5.45 4.72
N ASP A 134 22.75 5.83 5.68
CA ASP A 134 23.06 4.98 6.83
C ASP A 134 21.87 4.90 7.79
N LEU A 135 21.15 6.00 7.96
CA LEU A 135 19.94 6.03 8.79
C LEU A 135 18.81 5.16 8.21
N PHE A 136 18.56 5.23 6.89
CA PHE A 136 17.59 4.36 6.22
C PHE A 136 17.95 2.87 6.36
N ARG A 137 19.24 2.55 6.16
CA ARG A 137 19.72 1.19 6.38
C ARG A 137 19.55 0.76 7.84
N ARG A 138 19.84 1.63 8.79
CA ARG A 138 19.69 1.33 10.21
C ARG A 138 18.22 1.12 10.58
N PHE A 139 17.32 1.97 10.11
CA PHE A 139 15.89 1.83 10.31
C PHE A 139 15.37 0.49 9.76
N THR A 140 15.79 0.10 8.54
CA THR A 140 15.47 -1.21 7.96
C THR A 140 15.90 -2.37 8.87
N ILE A 141 17.13 -2.32 9.39
CA ILE A 141 17.66 -3.35 10.30
C ILE A 141 16.82 -3.41 11.59
N GLU A 142 16.48 -2.27 12.16
CA GLU A 142 15.67 -2.19 13.39
C GLU A 142 14.25 -2.74 13.17
N CYS A 143 13.63 -2.48 12.02
CA CYS A 143 12.34 -3.06 11.66
C CYS A 143 12.41 -4.59 11.55
N LEU A 144 13.44 -5.14 10.87
CA LEU A 144 13.64 -6.58 10.78
C LEU A 144 13.87 -7.21 12.16
N HIS A 145 14.65 -6.57 13.03
CA HIS A 145 14.83 -7.02 14.41
C HIS A 145 13.55 -6.96 15.24
N ALA A 146 12.64 -6.03 14.94
CA ALA A 146 11.37 -5.90 15.62
C ALA A 146 10.35 -6.98 15.24
N GLY A 147 10.62 -7.75 14.14
CA GLY A 147 9.80 -8.91 13.77
C GLY A 147 8.98 -8.73 12.49
N VAL A 148 9.25 -7.71 11.68
CA VAL A 148 8.63 -7.62 10.35
C VAL A 148 9.31 -8.59 9.38
N ASP A 149 8.58 -9.10 8.40
CA ASP A 149 9.14 -10.00 7.38
C ASP A 149 9.97 -9.25 6.35
N THR A 150 9.47 -8.10 5.90
CA THR A 150 10.19 -7.25 4.95
C THR A 150 9.87 -5.77 5.18
N VAL A 151 10.83 -4.90 4.84
CA VAL A 151 10.64 -3.47 4.66
C VAL A 151 10.47 -3.24 3.16
N SER A 152 9.24 -3.31 2.69
CA SER A 152 8.92 -3.32 1.26
C SER A 152 8.92 -1.91 0.65
N TYR A 153 8.75 -0.90 1.48
CA TYR A 153 8.72 0.50 1.11
C TYR A 153 9.37 1.33 2.23
N LEU A 154 10.31 2.16 1.90
CA LEU A 154 10.92 3.14 2.80
C LEU A 154 11.46 4.30 1.98
N VAL A 155 10.87 5.44 2.16
CA VAL A 155 11.24 6.71 1.53
C VAL A 155 11.23 7.82 2.55
N GLY A 156 11.59 9.02 2.15
CA GLY A 156 11.57 10.20 2.97
C GLY A 156 12.73 11.12 2.68
N GLY A 157 12.89 12.11 3.51
CA GLY A 157 13.94 13.09 3.36
C GLY A 157 14.12 13.94 4.60
N ALA A 158 15.19 14.72 4.61
CA ALA A 158 15.44 15.68 5.65
C ALA A 158 15.76 17.04 5.07
N GLY A 159 15.25 18.08 5.69
CA GLY A 159 15.50 19.45 5.29
C GLY A 159 15.59 20.38 6.48
N GLN A 160 16.40 21.45 6.33
CA GLN A 160 16.55 22.44 7.39
C GLN A 160 15.23 23.19 7.61
N GLN A 161 14.69 23.08 8.81
CA GLN A 161 13.40 23.67 9.20
C GLN A 161 12.19 23.15 8.38
N GLY A 162 12.28 22.00 7.74
CA GLY A 162 11.27 21.36 6.91
C GLY A 162 11.84 20.83 5.60
N TYR A 163 11.21 19.85 5.02
CA TYR A 163 11.58 19.18 3.76
C TYR A 163 10.61 19.62 2.65
N ASP A 164 11.01 19.42 1.41
CA ASP A 164 10.23 19.72 0.19
C ASP A 164 9.83 18.47 -0.59
N ASP A 165 10.38 17.31 -0.23
CA ASP A 165 10.11 16.03 -0.88
C ASP A 165 9.89 14.92 0.17
N ILE A 166 8.80 14.18 0.03
CA ILE A 166 8.37 13.15 0.99
C ILE A 166 8.56 11.72 0.48
N ILE A 167 8.88 11.53 -0.80
CA ILE A 167 8.93 10.21 -1.45
C ILE A 167 10.26 9.92 -2.15
N SER A 168 11.32 10.60 -1.78
CA SER A 168 12.65 10.35 -2.35
C SER A 168 13.39 9.23 -1.64
N PRO A 169 14.24 8.49 -2.38
CA PRO A 169 15.22 7.61 -1.76
C PRO A 169 16.32 8.44 -1.06
N PRO A 170 17.12 7.83 -0.17
CA PRO A 170 18.22 8.53 0.48
C PRO A 170 19.24 9.08 -0.53
N SER A 171 19.71 10.28 -0.27
CA SER A 171 20.57 11.07 -1.19
C SER A 171 22.07 11.01 -0.85
N GLY A 172 22.43 10.51 0.33
CA GLY A 172 23.76 10.61 0.91
C GLY A 172 23.99 11.91 1.72
N ARG A 173 22.95 12.75 1.85
CA ARG A 173 22.97 13.95 2.69
C ARG A 173 23.22 13.61 4.15
N ARG A 174 24.02 14.43 4.84
CA ARG A 174 24.19 14.30 6.29
C ARG A 174 23.12 15.09 7.02
N LEU A 175 22.56 14.49 8.08
CA LEU A 175 21.65 15.16 8.98
C LEU A 175 22.37 16.31 9.70
N SER A 176 21.71 17.44 9.79
CA SER A 176 22.20 18.65 10.47
C SER A 176 21.27 19.00 11.65
N ALA A 177 21.79 19.80 12.56
CA ALA A 177 20.93 20.46 13.55
C ALA A 177 19.87 21.30 12.82
N GLU A 178 18.67 21.38 13.38
CA GLU A 178 17.50 22.07 12.82
C GLU A 178 16.87 21.37 11.60
N ASP A 179 17.32 20.17 11.23
CA ASP A 179 16.62 19.39 10.23
C ASP A 179 15.28 18.85 10.77
N VAL A 180 14.30 18.83 9.88
CA VAL A 180 13.10 17.99 10.02
C VAL A 180 13.26 16.82 9.07
N LEU A 181 13.17 15.61 9.63
CA LEU A 181 13.21 14.35 8.91
C LEU A 181 11.80 13.80 8.81
N ILE A 182 11.42 13.27 7.64
CA ILE A 182 10.29 12.35 7.50
C ILE A 182 10.82 10.96 7.11
N PHE A 183 10.25 9.95 7.73
CA PHE A 183 10.25 8.58 7.23
C PHE A 183 8.82 8.16 6.90
N ASP A 184 8.64 7.63 5.70
CA ASP A 184 7.42 6.99 5.24
C ASP A 184 7.75 5.54 4.88
N THR A 185 7.05 4.59 5.51
CA THR A 185 7.39 3.17 5.42
C THR A 185 6.18 2.26 5.36
N GLY A 186 6.29 1.23 4.49
CA GLY A 186 5.39 0.09 4.42
C GLY A 186 6.16 -1.21 4.67
N CYS A 187 5.99 -1.77 5.86
CA CYS A 187 6.52 -3.08 6.24
C CYS A 187 5.47 -4.17 6.11
N THR A 188 5.90 -5.42 5.97
CA THR A 188 4.97 -6.57 5.90
C THR A 188 5.21 -7.58 7.00
N PHE A 189 4.11 -8.22 7.40
CA PHE A 189 4.12 -9.45 8.19
C PHE A 189 3.06 -10.41 7.63
N ASP A 190 3.48 -11.64 7.32
CA ASP A 190 2.63 -12.69 6.74
C ASP A 190 1.79 -12.18 5.55
N GLY A 191 2.43 -11.39 4.66
CA GLY A 191 1.84 -10.82 3.45
C GLY A 191 0.97 -9.58 3.64
N TYR A 192 0.76 -9.08 4.86
CA TYR A 192 -0.04 -7.89 5.15
C TYR A 192 0.84 -6.68 5.46
N PHE A 193 0.48 -5.52 4.94
CA PHE A 193 1.19 -4.27 5.11
C PHE A 193 0.72 -3.49 6.35
N CYS A 194 1.66 -2.78 7.00
CA CYS A 194 1.37 -1.48 7.62
C CYS A 194 1.86 -0.37 6.69
N ASP A 195 1.37 0.83 6.91
CA ASP A 195 1.78 2.00 6.16
C ASP A 195 1.54 3.26 6.99
N PHE A 196 2.61 3.95 7.32
CA PHE A 196 2.56 5.23 8.01
C PHE A 196 3.89 5.96 8.01
N ASP A 197 3.84 7.27 8.12
CA ASP A 197 4.98 8.16 8.24
C ASP A 197 5.13 8.75 9.66
N ARG A 198 6.33 9.26 9.94
CA ARG A 198 6.62 10.02 11.16
C ARG A 198 7.65 11.10 10.88
N ASN A 199 7.45 12.22 11.56
CA ASN A 199 8.31 13.40 11.46
C ASN A 199 9.16 13.58 12.73
N TYR A 200 10.41 13.99 12.56
CA TYR A 200 11.38 14.16 13.63
C TYR A 200 12.18 15.44 13.47
N GLY A 201 12.29 16.22 14.55
CA GLY A 201 13.15 17.40 14.58
C GLY A 201 14.52 17.12 15.24
N PHE A 202 15.58 17.49 14.59
CA PHE A 202 16.96 17.37 15.09
C PHE A 202 17.42 18.72 15.67
N GLY A 203 17.38 18.85 17.00
CA GLY A 203 17.81 20.09 17.67
C GLY A 203 16.79 21.21 17.62
N GLY A 204 17.20 22.40 17.21
CA GLY A 204 16.43 23.64 17.33
C GLY A 204 15.40 23.90 16.21
N VAL A 205 14.50 22.98 15.96
CA VAL A 205 13.40 23.19 14.98
C VAL A 205 12.56 24.41 15.39
N ASN A 206 12.26 25.28 14.43
CA ASN A 206 11.57 26.55 14.68
C ASN A 206 10.08 26.36 15.01
N ASP A 207 9.47 27.42 15.55
CA ASP A 207 8.08 27.37 16.01
C ASP A 207 7.08 27.25 14.85
N LEU A 208 7.45 27.65 13.63
CA LEU A 208 6.59 27.51 12.45
C LEU A 208 6.46 26.03 12.06
N ALA A 209 7.57 25.28 12.01
CA ALA A 209 7.56 23.85 11.76
C ALA A 209 6.83 23.07 12.86
N LYS A 210 7.04 23.43 14.15
CA LYS A 210 6.29 22.83 15.25
C LYS A 210 4.80 23.06 15.13
N LYS A 211 4.39 24.29 14.81
CA LYS A 211 2.98 24.62 14.61
C LYS A 211 2.37 23.86 13.44
N ALA A 212 3.12 23.70 12.34
CA ALA A 212 2.68 22.90 11.20
C ALA A 212 2.47 21.43 11.59
N HIS A 213 3.43 20.83 12.31
CA HIS A 213 3.32 19.47 12.84
C HIS A 213 2.09 19.31 13.75
N ASP A 214 1.87 20.24 14.69
CA ASP A 214 0.71 20.21 15.57
C ASP A 214 -0.61 20.29 14.78
N SER A 215 -0.63 21.10 13.71
CA SER A 215 -1.81 21.24 12.83
C SER A 215 -2.10 19.96 12.05
N VAL A 216 -1.07 19.31 11.51
CA VAL A 216 -1.20 18.02 10.82
C VAL A 216 -1.65 16.93 11.81
N TRP A 217 -1.10 16.91 13.02
CA TRP A 217 -1.55 15.98 14.04
C TRP A 217 -3.03 16.19 14.41
N GLN A 218 -3.48 17.43 14.56
CA GLN A 218 -4.90 17.75 14.79
C GLN A 218 -5.79 17.33 13.62
N ALA A 219 -5.29 17.47 12.37
CA ALA A 219 -5.99 16.99 11.19
C ALA A 219 -6.14 15.47 11.22
N THR A 220 -5.08 14.72 11.55
CA THR A 220 -5.13 13.26 11.72
C THR A 220 -6.16 12.86 12.78
N GLU A 221 -6.19 13.54 13.93
CA GLU A 221 -7.19 13.32 14.98
C GLU A 221 -8.63 13.60 14.52
N ALA A 222 -8.83 14.64 13.70
CA ALA A 222 -10.13 14.92 13.09
C ALA A 222 -10.54 13.83 12.10
N GLY A 223 -9.59 13.36 11.28
CA GLY A 223 -9.78 12.21 10.39
C GLY A 223 -10.17 10.95 11.15
N LEU A 224 -9.45 10.65 12.24
CA LEU A 224 -9.72 9.48 13.09
C LEU A 224 -11.14 9.52 13.68
N LYS A 225 -11.59 10.68 14.14
CA LYS A 225 -12.96 10.86 14.65
C LYS A 225 -14.03 10.73 13.57
N ALA A 226 -13.71 11.11 12.33
CA ALA A 226 -14.61 11.00 11.19
C ALA A 226 -14.59 9.61 10.54
N ALA A 227 -13.54 8.81 10.75
CA ALA A 227 -13.38 7.46 10.19
C ALA A 227 -14.23 6.42 10.94
N VAL A 228 -15.53 6.56 10.86
CA VAL A 228 -16.51 5.66 11.51
C VAL A 228 -17.43 5.04 10.46
N PRO A 229 -17.94 3.82 10.69
CA PRO A 229 -18.92 3.20 9.80
C PRO A 229 -20.11 4.11 9.53
N GLY A 230 -20.48 4.24 8.26
CA GLY A 230 -21.59 5.10 7.78
C GLY A 230 -21.14 6.44 7.21
N ASN A 231 -19.96 6.94 7.56
CA ASN A 231 -19.38 8.11 6.88
C ASN A 231 -18.76 7.71 5.55
N THR A 232 -18.64 8.67 4.64
CA THR A 232 -17.93 8.48 3.36
C THR A 232 -16.46 8.85 3.48
N CYS A 233 -15.63 8.33 2.57
CA CYS A 233 -14.23 8.73 2.45
C CYS A 233 -14.08 10.25 2.25
N ALA A 234 -14.97 10.87 1.47
CA ALA A 234 -15.00 12.32 1.27
C ALA A 234 -15.28 13.10 2.57
N GLN A 235 -16.09 12.57 3.48
CA GLN A 235 -16.33 13.19 4.79
C GLN A 235 -15.08 13.11 5.68
N VAL A 236 -14.36 11.99 5.67
CA VAL A 236 -13.09 11.86 6.40
C VAL A 236 -12.05 12.82 5.83
N PHE A 237 -11.91 12.87 4.49
CA PHE A 237 -11.06 13.85 3.82
C PHE A 237 -11.41 15.28 4.26
N SER A 238 -12.67 15.67 4.19
CA SER A 238 -13.13 17.02 4.51
C SER A 238 -12.82 17.41 5.95
N ALA A 239 -12.98 16.47 6.90
CA ALA A 239 -12.66 16.72 8.32
C ALA A 239 -11.19 17.07 8.54
N MET A 240 -10.27 16.39 7.85
CA MET A 240 -8.83 16.67 7.89
C MET A 240 -8.50 17.98 7.17
N HIS A 241 -9.06 18.16 5.98
CA HIS A 241 -8.80 19.31 5.13
C HIS A 241 -9.22 20.64 5.77
N GLU A 242 -10.36 20.67 6.45
CA GLU A 242 -10.84 21.86 7.16
C GLU A 242 -9.85 22.32 8.24
N VAL A 243 -9.26 21.38 8.99
CA VAL A 243 -8.24 21.70 10.01
C VAL A 243 -7.01 22.33 9.36
N LEU A 244 -6.52 21.74 8.27
CA LEU A 244 -5.33 22.25 7.56
C LEU A 244 -5.57 23.62 6.94
N LEU A 245 -6.73 23.84 6.32
CA LEU A 245 -7.09 25.17 5.78
C LEU A 245 -7.14 26.23 6.86
N ASN A 246 -7.78 25.93 7.99
CA ASN A 246 -7.86 26.85 9.13
C ASN A 246 -6.48 27.15 9.76
N ALA A 247 -5.54 26.20 9.66
CA ALA A 247 -4.16 26.38 10.11
C ALA A 247 -3.30 27.19 9.10
N GLY A 248 -3.83 27.50 7.91
CA GLY A 248 -3.13 28.28 6.91
C GLY A 248 -2.25 27.45 5.97
N ALA A 249 -2.64 26.19 5.70
CA ALA A 249 -1.97 25.36 4.70
C ALA A 249 -1.91 26.09 3.35
N MET A 250 -0.75 26.04 2.71
CA MET A 250 -0.47 26.71 1.45
C MET A 250 -0.55 25.72 0.28
N GLY A 251 -1.07 26.21 -0.87
CA GLY A 251 -1.10 25.42 -2.11
C GLY A 251 -2.27 24.42 -2.18
N GLU A 252 -2.24 23.60 -3.23
CA GLU A 252 -3.20 22.52 -3.42
C GLU A 252 -2.86 21.32 -2.54
N THR A 253 -3.85 20.47 -2.30
CA THR A 253 -3.66 19.23 -1.52
C THR A 253 -2.71 18.28 -2.23
N VAL A 254 -2.03 17.43 -1.46
CA VAL A 254 -1.17 16.33 -1.97
C VAL A 254 -1.95 15.18 -2.65
N GLY A 255 -3.19 15.45 -3.08
CA GLY A 255 -4.04 14.52 -3.81
C GLY A 255 -5.01 13.76 -2.91
N ARG A 256 -4.56 12.87 -2.06
CA ARG A 256 -5.38 12.14 -1.09
C ARG A 256 -4.79 12.26 0.32
N TYR A 257 -5.63 12.09 1.33
CA TYR A 257 -5.21 12.08 2.74
C TYR A 257 -5.29 10.69 3.38
N GLY A 258 -5.05 9.66 2.59
CA GLY A 258 -5.03 8.28 3.02
C GLY A 258 -5.70 7.32 2.03
N HIS A 259 -5.58 6.06 2.30
CA HIS A 259 -6.10 4.98 1.46
C HIS A 259 -6.31 3.69 2.28
N GLY A 260 -7.01 2.72 1.70
CA GLY A 260 -7.06 1.37 2.24
C GLY A 260 -5.71 0.67 2.13
N LEU A 261 -5.46 -0.29 3.00
CA LEU A 261 -4.30 -1.17 2.93
C LEU A 261 -4.67 -2.60 3.31
N GLY A 262 -3.81 -3.55 2.99
CA GLY A 262 -4.01 -4.96 3.28
C GLY A 262 -2.87 -5.80 2.75
N ILE A 263 -3.16 -6.69 1.79
CA ILE A 263 -2.12 -7.46 1.07
C ILE A 263 -1.38 -6.63 0.00
N GLN A 264 -1.80 -5.40 -0.23
CA GLN A 264 -1.07 -4.38 -0.97
C GLN A 264 -0.91 -3.15 -0.09
N LEU A 265 0.20 -2.42 -0.28
CA LEU A 265 0.47 -1.17 0.42
C LEU A 265 -0.69 -0.18 0.21
N THR A 266 -1.09 0.00 -1.04
CA THR A 266 -2.23 0.84 -1.42
C THR A 266 -3.36 -0.02 -1.95
N GLU A 267 -4.52 0.08 -1.32
CA GLU A 267 -5.78 -0.52 -1.74
C GLU A 267 -6.90 0.54 -1.76
N PRO A 268 -7.94 0.36 -2.58
CA PRO A 268 -9.14 1.19 -2.45
C PRO A 268 -9.84 1.00 -1.09
N PRO A 269 -10.60 2.03 -0.64
CA PRO A 269 -10.81 3.34 -1.23
C PRO A 269 -9.69 4.33 -0.88
N SER A 270 -9.61 5.45 -1.62
CA SER A 270 -8.75 6.59 -1.26
C SER A 270 -9.56 7.67 -0.53
N LEU A 271 -8.94 8.34 0.44
CA LEU A 271 -9.54 9.51 1.09
C LEU A 271 -9.34 10.74 0.23
N THR A 272 -10.30 11.01 -0.65
CA THR A 272 -10.33 12.15 -1.57
C THR A 272 -11.66 12.89 -1.49
N PRO A 273 -11.75 14.16 -1.92
CA PRO A 273 -12.99 14.94 -1.82
C PRO A 273 -14.14 14.41 -2.69
N TRP A 274 -13.87 13.51 -3.65
CA TRP A 274 -14.87 12.94 -4.56
C TRP A 274 -15.18 11.47 -4.30
N GLU A 275 -14.52 10.82 -3.34
CA GLU A 275 -14.71 9.39 -3.05
C GLU A 275 -15.88 9.19 -2.08
N ASN A 276 -16.96 8.63 -2.60
CA ASN A 276 -18.21 8.44 -1.86
C ASN A 276 -18.39 7.02 -1.27
N THR A 277 -17.36 6.19 -1.30
CA THR A 277 -17.39 4.88 -0.64
C THR A 277 -17.72 5.07 0.84
N ILE A 278 -18.76 4.38 1.29
CA ILE A 278 -19.19 4.39 2.70
C ILE A 278 -18.27 3.48 3.49
N LEU A 279 -17.71 4.00 4.57
CA LEU A 279 -16.88 3.22 5.49
C LEU A 279 -17.72 2.17 6.21
N ARG A 280 -17.16 0.98 6.33
CA ARG A 280 -17.77 -0.18 6.98
C ARG A 280 -16.81 -0.76 8.01
N GLU A 281 -17.36 -1.44 9.00
CA GLU A 281 -16.58 -2.21 9.96
C GLU A 281 -15.67 -3.23 9.22
N GLY A 282 -14.43 -3.39 9.67
CA GLY A 282 -13.42 -4.23 9.04
C GLY A 282 -12.60 -3.54 7.94
N MET A 283 -12.91 -2.30 7.54
CA MET A 283 -12.03 -1.52 6.69
C MET A 283 -10.82 -1.03 7.48
N VAL A 284 -9.63 -1.15 6.89
CA VAL A 284 -8.38 -0.58 7.44
C VAL A 284 -7.90 0.49 6.49
N MET A 285 -7.66 1.69 7.03
CA MET A 285 -7.31 2.88 6.28
C MET A 285 -6.09 3.57 6.90
N THR A 286 -5.28 4.20 6.07
CA THR A 286 -4.30 5.18 6.52
C THR A 286 -4.94 6.57 6.65
N LEU A 287 -4.35 7.43 7.48
CA LEU A 287 -4.69 8.85 7.61
C LEU A 287 -3.39 9.64 7.48
N GLU A 288 -3.19 10.29 6.32
CA GLU A 288 -1.92 10.89 5.90
C GLU A 288 -2.10 12.36 5.46
N PRO A 289 -2.71 13.22 6.30
CA PRO A 289 -2.82 14.61 5.94
C PRO A 289 -1.44 15.27 5.92
N GLY A 290 -1.11 16.01 4.86
CA GLY A 290 0.12 16.77 4.73
C GLY A 290 -0.14 18.25 4.58
N MET A 291 0.83 19.10 4.96
CA MET A 291 0.71 20.55 4.95
C MET A 291 1.97 21.22 4.44
N VAL A 292 1.83 22.00 3.37
CA VAL A 292 2.85 23.00 3.00
C VAL A 292 2.62 24.24 3.86
N TYR A 293 3.58 24.58 4.70
CA TYR A 293 3.46 25.71 5.65
C TYR A 293 4.36 26.91 5.33
N ALA A 294 5.30 26.72 4.41
CA ALA A 294 6.12 27.78 3.81
C ALA A 294 6.60 27.32 2.42
N PRO A 295 7.06 28.22 1.54
CA PRO A 295 7.59 27.81 0.23
C PRO A 295 8.71 26.77 0.35
N GLY A 296 8.51 25.58 -0.26
CA GLY A 296 9.45 24.44 -0.18
C GLY A 296 9.57 23.82 1.21
N LYS A 297 8.54 23.92 2.06
CA LYS A 297 8.51 23.37 3.42
C LYS A 297 7.19 22.65 3.70
N MET A 298 7.32 21.39 4.00
CA MET A 298 6.28 20.52 4.55
C MET A 298 6.65 20.05 5.94
#